data_cae4575f28342ee1f9db6feca831f987
#
_entry.id   cae4575f28342ee1f9db6feca831f987
#
_cell.length_a   1.000
_cell.length_b   1.000
_cell.length_c   1.000
_cell.angle_alpha   90.00
_cell.angle_beta   90.00
_cell.angle_gamma   90.00
#
_symmetry.space_group_name_H-M   'P 1'
#
loop_
_entity.id
_entity.type
_entity.pdbx_description
1 polymer ?
#
loop_
_entity_poly.entity_id
_entity_poly.type
_entity_poly.pdbx_seq_one_letter_code
_entity_poly.pdbx_strand_id
1 'polypeptide(L)' 'MSDSGAALPWLVIRQDDNGNQYRVGRYATRDEAQKIADSLDLHGHNQLYWVERVGQPAS' A
#
# COMPACT_ATOMS: atom_id res chain seq x y z
N MET A 1 -0.14 -24.80 -0.99
CA MET A 1 0.03 -24.30 -0.74
C MET A 1 0.09 -23.24 -1.46
N SER A 2 0.11 -22.98 -2.05
CA SER A 2 0.12 -22.08 -2.74
C SER A 2 -0.57 -20.92 -2.58
N ASP A 3 -1.38 -20.88 -1.93
CA ASP A 3 -2.18 -19.79 -1.72
C ASP A 3 -1.57 -18.78 -0.89
N SER A 4 -0.44 -18.98 -0.43
CA SER A 4 0.16 -18.01 0.45
C SER A 4 0.31 -16.67 -0.20
N GLY A 5 0.48 -16.62 -1.46
CA GLY A 5 0.62 -15.33 -2.12
C GLY A 5 -0.63 -14.50 -2.05
N ALA A 6 -1.75 -15.14 -1.91
CA ALA A 6 -2.98 -14.42 -1.88
C ALA A 6 -3.24 -13.77 -0.54
N ALA A 7 -2.42 -14.02 0.42
CA ALA A 7 -2.67 -13.52 1.75
C ALA A 7 -2.31 -12.06 1.94
N LEU A 8 -1.75 -11.39 0.95
CA LEU A 8 -1.34 -10.00 1.09
C LEU A 8 -2.00 -9.13 0.05
N PRO A 9 -3.30 -8.88 0.19
CA PRO A 9 -4.03 -8.12 -0.82
C PRO A 9 -3.94 -6.62 -0.67
N TRP A 10 -3.38 -6.13 0.41
CA TRP A 10 -3.35 -4.69 0.65
C TRP A 10 -1.97 -4.12 0.35
N LEU A 11 -1.95 -3.11 -0.51
CA LEU A 11 -0.71 -2.53 -1.00
C LEU A 11 -0.63 -1.08 -0.57
N VAL A 12 0.52 -0.66 -0.10
CA VAL A 12 0.76 0.74 0.21
C VAL A 12 1.53 1.36 -0.96
N ILE A 13 1.04 2.49 -1.43
CA ILE A 13 1.64 3.21 -2.56
C ILE A 13 2.18 4.55 -2.07
N ARG A 14 3.33 4.93 -2.57
CA ARG A 14 3.90 6.24 -2.34
C ARG A 14 3.98 6.98 -3.68
N GLN A 15 3.59 8.23 -3.70
CA GLN A 15 3.71 9.05 -4.90
C GLN A 15 4.55 10.28 -4.58
N ASP A 16 5.56 10.54 -5.38
CA ASP A 16 6.44 11.67 -5.12
C ASP A 16 5.95 12.93 -5.84
N ASP A 17 6.72 14.01 -5.76
CA ASP A 17 6.35 15.28 -6.35
C ASP A 17 6.20 15.22 -7.84
N ASN A 18 6.88 14.32 -8.47
CA ASN A 18 6.86 14.21 -9.92
C ASN A 18 5.74 13.34 -10.43
N GLY A 19 4.95 12.79 -9.53
CA GLY A 19 3.86 11.92 -9.92
C GLY A 19 4.26 10.46 -10.07
N ASN A 20 5.48 10.12 -9.75
CA ASN A 20 5.93 8.74 -9.83
C ASN A 20 5.38 7.96 -8.66
N GLN A 21 4.89 6.76 -8.92
CA GLN A 21 4.30 5.92 -7.90
C GLN A 21 5.18 4.72 -7.63
N TYR A 22 5.32 4.39 -6.36
CA TYR A 22 6.17 3.29 -5.93
C TYR A 22 5.40 2.40 -4.97
N ARG A 23 5.64 1.11 -5.06
CA ARG A 23 5.04 0.16 -4.13
C ARG A 23 5.91 0.09 -2.90
N VAL A 24 5.33 0.40 -1.77
CA VAL A 24 6.07 0.37 -0.51
C VAL A 24 6.08 -1.05 0.05
N GLY A 25 4.94 -1.72 0.05
CA GLY A 25 4.86 -3.07 0.58
C GLY A 25 3.45 -3.59 0.56
N ARG A 26 3.31 -4.89 0.83
CA ARG A 26 2.02 -5.54 0.87
C ARG A 26 1.74 -6.04 2.28
N TYR A 27 0.47 -6.07 2.63
CA TYR A 27 0.05 -6.43 3.98
C TYR A 27 -1.20 -7.30 3.94
N ALA A 28 -1.43 -8.02 5.02
CA ALA A 28 -2.54 -8.96 5.07
C ALA A 28 -3.87 -8.27 5.31
N THR A 29 -3.86 -7.16 6.04
CA THR A 29 -5.09 -6.46 6.36
C THR A 29 -4.98 -5.01 5.99
N ARG A 30 -6.12 -4.38 5.79
CA ARG A 30 -6.16 -2.98 5.49
C ARG A 30 -5.64 -2.14 6.66
N ASP A 31 -5.96 -2.53 7.89
CA ASP A 31 -5.51 -1.81 9.06
C ASP A 31 -4.00 -1.78 9.14
N GLU A 32 -3.38 -2.88 8.86
CA GLU A 32 -1.93 -2.97 8.88
C GLU A 32 -1.33 -2.06 7.81
N ALA A 33 -1.86 -2.11 6.61
CA ALA A 33 -1.38 -1.27 5.52
C ALA A 33 -1.59 0.21 5.85
N GLN A 34 -2.74 0.54 6.43
CA GLN A 34 -3.04 1.92 6.76
C GLN A 34 -2.10 2.46 7.83
N LYS A 35 -1.74 1.63 8.79
CA LYS A 35 -0.79 2.06 9.81
C LYS A 35 0.56 2.38 9.21
N ILE A 36 0.98 1.59 8.24
CA ILE A 36 2.24 1.83 7.56
C ILE A 36 2.16 3.13 6.75
N ALA A 37 1.08 3.32 6.02
CA ALA A 37 0.93 4.54 5.23
C ALA A 37 0.91 5.76 6.13
N ASP A 38 0.23 5.69 7.26
CA ASP A 38 0.18 6.81 8.19
C ASP A 38 1.55 7.11 8.78
N SER A 39 2.28 6.07 9.11
CA SER A 39 3.60 6.24 9.69
C SER A 39 4.55 6.90 8.71
N LEU A 40 4.48 6.49 7.45
CA LEU A 40 5.33 7.08 6.43
C LEU A 40 4.93 8.52 6.14
N ASP A 41 3.65 8.81 6.21
CA ASP A 41 3.16 10.14 5.95
C ASP A 41 3.67 11.13 6.99
N LEU A 42 3.87 10.69 8.21
CA LEU A 42 4.42 11.54 9.24
C LEU A 42 5.85 11.94 8.96
N HIS A 43 6.56 11.15 8.19
CA HIS A 43 7.97 11.40 7.93
C HIS A 43 8.23 11.95 6.53
N GLY A 44 7.28 11.86 5.63
CA GLY A 44 7.48 12.32 4.27
C GLY A 44 6.56 13.46 3.96
N HIS A 45 7.08 14.67 3.94
CA HIS A 45 6.24 15.84 3.81
C HIS A 45 5.77 16.12 2.39
N ASN A 46 6.53 15.70 1.41
CA ASN A 46 6.20 16.04 0.03
C ASN A 46 5.73 14.85 -0.77
N GLN A 47 5.25 13.83 -0.08
CA GLN A 47 4.82 12.61 -0.75
C GLN A 47 3.46 12.21 -0.28
N LEU A 48 2.74 11.52 -1.15
CA LEU A 48 1.43 11.01 -0.81
C LEU A 48 1.53 9.52 -0.56
N TYR A 49 0.73 9.03 0.36
CA TYR A 49 0.69 7.61 0.67
C TYR A 49 -0.77 7.18 0.74
N TRP A 50 -1.06 6.02 0.18
CA TRP A 50 -2.41 5.48 0.28
C TRP A 50 -2.38 3.97 0.18
N VAL A 51 -3.52 3.36 0.47
CA VAL A 51 -3.67 1.92 0.48
C VAL A 51 -4.56 1.52 -0.69
N GLU A 52 -4.13 0.49 -1.43
CA GLU A 52 -4.93 -0.05 -2.52
C GLU A 52 -5.14 -1.52 -2.32
N ARG A 53 -6.25 -2.04 -2.77
CA ARG A 53 -6.49 -3.46 -2.73
C ARG A 53 -6.04 -4.08 -4.04
N VAL A 54 -5.14 -5.04 -3.94
CA VAL A 54 -4.54 -5.67 -5.11
C VAL A 54 -5.26 -6.97 -5.39
N GLY A 55 -5.44 -7.26 -6.66
CA GLY A 55 -6.02 -8.53 -7.03
C GLY A 55 -7.51 -8.62 -6.87
N GLN A 56 -8.16 -7.52 -6.61
CA GLN A 56 -9.59 -7.52 -6.47
C GLN A 56 -10.23 -7.48 -7.85
N PRO A 57 -11.11 -8.40 -8.14
CA PRO A 57 -11.76 -8.37 -9.46
C PRO A 57 -12.61 -7.14 -9.59
N ALA A 58 -12.65 -6.63 -10.77
CA ALA A 58 -13.50 -5.50 -11.04
C ALA A 58 -14.92 -5.93 -10.87
N SER A 59 -15.66 -5.29 -10.16
CA SER A 59 -17.00 -5.79 -9.95
C SER A 59 -18.01 -4.73 -10.11
#